data_db597e9ea206bb97084210734e728254
#
_entry.id   db597e9ea206bb97084210734e728254
#
_cell.length_a   1.000
_cell.length_b   1.000
_cell.length_c   1.000
_cell.angle_alpha   90.00
_cell.angle_beta   90.00
_cell.angle_gamma   90.00
#
_symmetry.space_group_name_H-M   'P 1'
#
loop_
_entity.id
_entity.type
_entity.pdbx_description
1 polymer ?
#
loop_
_entity_poly.entity_id
_entity_poly.type
_entity_poly.pdbx_seq_one_letter_code
_entity_poly.pdbx_strand_id
1 'polypeptide(L)'
;IIFNSHLGKFAIVTVAKIANIDELEKRMLAANHHFAELSSGKINQTELVALLITEGRDFVEGIENVYNSVKGSCSMLLLTENGIIAARDKLGRTPIVIGKKDGAYAASSESTCFPNLDYQIDRYIGPGEIVRITADGVEQLRKPNEDMQICSFLWVYYGFPTSCYEGVNVEKVRFDSGVEMGRSDNSDVDCACGIPDSGVGMALGYAEGKGVPYHRAIAKYTPTWPRSFTPSDQSMRSLVAKMKLIPNRAMLDGKRLLFCDDSIVRGTQLRDNVKVLY
;
A
#
# COMPACT_ATOMS: atom_id res chain seq x y z
N ILE A 1 16.13 -9.01 -0.33
CA ILE A 1 17.41 -9.39 -1.01
C ILE A 1 18.55 -9.10 -0.07
N ILE A 2 19.61 -9.96 -0.09
CA ILE A 2 20.82 -9.79 0.71
C ILE A 2 21.96 -9.40 -0.23
N PHE A 3 22.69 -8.35 0.13
CA PHE A 3 23.85 -7.84 -0.57
C PHE A 3 25.11 -7.91 0.28
N ASN A 4 26.24 -8.12 -0.38
CA ASN A 4 27.58 -7.99 0.21
C ASN A 4 28.40 -7.04 -0.66
N SER A 5 28.79 -5.90 -0.14
CA SER A 5 29.49 -4.83 -0.87
C SER A 5 30.58 -4.19 0.00
N HIS A 6 31.24 -3.15 -0.51
CA HIS A 6 32.17 -2.34 0.28
C HIS A 6 31.51 -1.63 1.47
N LEU A 7 30.15 -1.46 1.47
CA LEU A 7 29.38 -0.94 2.60
C LEU A 7 29.12 -2.01 3.68
N GLY A 8 29.64 -3.21 3.52
CA GLY A 8 29.37 -4.37 4.36
C GLY A 8 28.19 -5.22 3.83
N LYS A 9 27.77 -6.17 4.66
CA LYS A 9 26.61 -7.03 4.39
C LYS A 9 25.33 -6.35 4.85
N PHE A 10 24.32 -6.31 3.98
CA PHE A 10 23.00 -5.78 4.34
C PHE A 10 21.88 -6.53 3.63
N ALA A 11 20.72 -6.58 4.25
CA ALA A 11 19.48 -7.01 3.61
C ALA A 11 18.60 -5.80 3.30
N ILE A 12 17.92 -5.78 2.16
CA ILE A 12 17.07 -4.67 1.74
C ILE A 12 15.68 -5.15 1.32
N VAL A 13 14.66 -4.38 1.70
CA VAL A 13 13.30 -4.45 1.19
C VAL A 13 12.86 -3.07 0.73
N THR A 14 12.05 -3.03 -0.33
CA THR A 14 11.58 -1.77 -0.92
C THR A 14 10.08 -1.80 -1.18
N VAL A 15 9.45 -0.63 -1.02
CA VAL A 15 8.15 -0.33 -1.62
C VAL A 15 8.41 0.73 -2.67
N ALA A 16 8.40 0.32 -3.95
CA ALA A 16 8.87 1.16 -5.03
C ALA A 16 7.98 1.10 -6.27
N LYS A 17 7.91 2.24 -6.97
CA LYS A 17 7.46 2.35 -8.35
C LYS A 17 8.49 3.17 -9.12
N ILE A 18 9.31 2.50 -9.90
CA ILE A 18 10.39 3.11 -10.67
C ILE A 18 9.93 3.25 -12.12
N ALA A 19 9.64 4.48 -12.55
CA ALA A 19 9.12 4.74 -13.90
C ALA A 19 10.21 4.67 -14.97
N ASN A 20 11.46 4.97 -14.61
CA ASN A 20 12.62 4.95 -15.51
C ASN A 20 13.51 3.71 -15.35
N ILE A 21 12.90 2.55 -15.06
CA ILE A 21 13.64 1.31 -14.80
C ILE A 21 14.52 0.89 -15.97
N ASP A 22 14.04 0.99 -17.22
CA ASP A 22 14.80 0.62 -18.43
C ASP A 22 16.02 1.54 -18.68
N GLU A 23 15.90 2.83 -18.30
CA GLU A 23 17.01 3.79 -18.35
C GLU A 23 18.11 3.42 -17.34
N LEU A 24 17.69 3.13 -16.09
CA LEU A 24 18.61 2.77 -15.01
C LEU A 24 19.26 1.40 -15.24
N GLU A 25 18.52 0.42 -15.75
CA GLU A 25 19.06 -0.89 -16.14
C GLU A 25 20.21 -0.73 -17.15
N LYS A 26 19.97 0.04 -18.23
CA LYS A 26 21.00 0.30 -19.24
C LYS A 26 22.24 0.98 -18.65
N ARG A 27 22.04 1.95 -17.75
CA ARG A 27 23.13 2.63 -17.05
C ARG A 27 23.96 1.66 -16.22
N MET A 28 23.30 0.79 -15.45
CA MET A 28 23.98 -0.21 -14.61
C MET A 28 24.77 -1.22 -15.45
N LEU A 29 24.17 -1.74 -16.50
CA LEU A 29 24.86 -2.68 -17.41
C LEU A 29 26.07 -2.03 -18.11
N ALA A 30 25.96 -0.77 -18.53
CA ALA A 30 27.08 -0.02 -19.10
C ALA A 30 28.21 0.24 -18.09
N ALA A 31 27.89 0.28 -16.80
CA ALA A 31 28.86 0.38 -15.71
C ALA A 31 29.40 -1.00 -15.24
N ASN A 32 29.17 -2.07 -16.00
CA ASN A 32 29.54 -3.45 -15.71
C ASN A 32 28.91 -4.06 -14.45
N HIS A 33 27.76 -3.53 -13.99
CA HIS A 33 26.96 -4.21 -12.98
C HIS A 33 26.17 -5.35 -13.60
N HIS A 34 25.84 -6.36 -12.80
CA HIS A 34 25.08 -7.52 -13.20
C HIS A 34 23.82 -7.64 -12.35
N PHE A 35 22.75 -8.13 -12.94
CA PHE A 35 21.51 -8.47 -12.24
C PHE A 35 21.42 -9.98 -12.09
N ALA A 36 21.24 -10.45 -10.86
CA ALA A 36 21.14 -11.87 -10.53
C ALA A 36 19.68 -12.34 -10.46
N GLU A 37 18.75 -11.42 -10.16
CA GLU A 37 17.34 -11.76 -9.98
C GLU A 37 16.46 -11.16 -11.06
N LEU A 38 15.60 -12.01 -11.66
CA LEU A 38 14.55 -11.59 -12.58
C LEU A 38 13.18 -11.74 -11.93
N SER A 39 12.36 -10.71 -12.03
CA SER A 39 10.96 -10.73 -11.62
C SER A 39 10.07 -10.62 -12.85
N SER A 40 9.35 -11.70 -13.18
CA SER A 40 8.48 -11.75 -14.36
C SER A 40 9.19 -11.42 -15.68
N GLY A 41 10.43 -11.87 -15.84
CA GLY A 41 11.25 -11.63 -17.05
C GLY A 41 11.89 -10.24 -17.13
N LYS A 42 11.78 -9.43 -16.09
CA LYS A 42 12.42 -8.11 -15.94
C LYS A 42 13.36 -8.10 -14.74
N ILE A 43 14.26 -7.13 -14.68
CA ILE A 43 15.14 -6.96 -13.53
C ILE A 43 14.32 -6.72 -12.25
N ASN A 44 14.84 -7.21 -11.14
CA ASN A 44 14.24 -6.97 -9.83
C ASN A 44 14.49 -5.50 -9.39
N GLN A 45 13.43 -4.75 -9.13
CA GLN A 45 13.54 -3.34 -8.74
C GLN A 45 14.32 -3.15 -7.43
N THR A 46 14.21 -4.08 -6.48
CA THR A 46 14.94 -4.01 -5.21
C THR A 46 16.43 -4.24 -5.42
N GLU A 47 16.82 -5.13 -6.35
CA GLU A 47 18.21 -5.32 -6.74
C GLU A 47 18.80 -4.06 -7.39
N LEU A 48 18.06 -3.44 -8.30
CA LEU A 48 18.45 -2.16 -8.90
C LEU A 48 18.69 -1.08 -7.84
N VAL A 49 17.80 -0.96 -6.86
CA VAL A 49 17.96 -0.01 -5.76
C VAL A 49 19.20 -0.32 -4.93
N ALA A 50 19.45 -1.59 -4.63
CA ALA A 50 20.65 -2.00 -3.88
C ALA A 50 21.94 -1.65 -4.65
N LEU A 51 21.97 -1.87 -5.97
CA LEU A 51 23.12 -1.47 -6.82
C LEU A 51 23.33 0.05 -6.80
N LEU A 52 22.26 0.85 -6.90
CA LEU A 52 22.36 2.31 -6.78
C LEU A 52 22.91 2.76 -5.42
N ILE A 53 22.54 2.07 -4.34
CA ILE A 53 23.07 2.34 -3.00
C ILE A 53 24.58 2.04 -2.95
N THR A 54 25.02 0.97 -3.59
CA THR A 54 26.44 0.61 -3.61
C THR A 54 27.32 1.55 -4.47
N GLU A 55 26.77 2.49 -5.20
CA GLU A 55 27.52 3.57 -5.84
C GLU A 55 27.97 4.66 -4.83
N GLY A 56 27.39 4.70 -3.61
CA GLY A 56 27.75 5.66 -2.57
C GLY A 56 28.94 5.20 -1.72
N ARG A 57 29.59 6.14 -1.03
CA ARG A 57 30.69 5.89 -0.08
C ARG A 57 30.18 5.33 1.26
N ASP A 58 28.93 5.62 1.59
CA ASP A 58 28.20 5.15 2.74
C ASP A 58 26.70 4.96 2.39
N PHE A 59 25.93 4.44 3.33
CA PHE A 59 24.50 4.19 3.09
C PHE A 59 23.69 5.47 2.86
N VAL A 60 24.05 6.61 3.48
CA VAL A 60 23.32 7.86 3.30
C VAL A 60 23.51 8.39 1.90
N GLU A 61 24.77 8.51 1.43
CA GLU A 61 25.08 8.91 0.06
C GLU A 61 24.46 7.94 -0.97
N GLY A 62 24.54 6.63 -0.70
CA GLY A 62 23.94 5.62 -1.57
C GLY A 62 22.40 5.76 -1.69
N ILE A 63 21.70 6.06 -0.59
CA ILE A 63 20.27 6.32 -0.62
C ILE A 63 19.94 7.64 -1.32
N GLU A 64 20.78 8.67 -1.17
CA GLU A 64 20.66 9.93 -1.93
C GLU A 64 20.84 9.71 -3.45
N ASN A 65 21.73 8.80 -3.86
CA ASN A 65 21.83 8.39 -5.27
C ASN A 65 20.52 7.78 -5.79
N VAL A 66 19.83 6.98 -4.96
CA VAL A 66 18.48 6.47 -5.29
C VAL A 66 17.49 7.63 -5.46
N TYR A 67 17.46 8.58 -4.51
CA TYR A 67 16.56 9.73 -4.58
C TYR A 67 16.75 10.59 -5.82
N ASN A 68 18.02 10.73 -6.26
CA ASN A 68 18.38 11.54 -7.42
C ASN A 68 18.17 10.81 -8.75
N SER A 69 18.29 9.48 -8.76
CA SER A 69 18.22 8.67 -10.00
C SER A 69 16.80 8.19 -10.30
N VAL A 70 16.01 7.84 -9.28
CA VAL A 70 14.69 7.26 -9.46
C VAL A 70 13.65 8.31 -9.82
N LYS A 71 12.98 8.13 -10.96
CA LYS A 71 11.75 8.83 -11.33
C LYS A 71 10.56 8.00 -10.84
N GLY A 72 9.93 8.43 -9.74
CA GLY A 72 8.85 7.69 -9.12
C GLY A 72 8.86 7.77 -7.60
N SER A 73 8.67 6.65 -6.93
CA SER A 73 8.69 6.52 -5.48
C SER A 73 9.51 5.29 -5.08
N CYS A 74 10.33 5.43 -4.03
CA CYS A 74 11.06 4.31 -3.45
C CYS A 74 11.32 4.59 -1.96
N SER A 75 10.56 3.92 -1.11
CA SER A 75 10.84 3.82 0.33
C SER A 75 11.48 2.47 0.63
N MET A 76 12.39 2.41 1.59
CA MET A 76 13.18 1.21 1.83
C MET A 76 13.54 1.03 3.31
N LEU A 77 13.75 -0.23 3.69
CA LEU A 77 14.37 -0.63 4.94
C LEU A 77 15.61 -1.48 4.64
N LEU A 78 16.71 -1.16 5.27
CA LEU A 78 17.96 -1.91 5.18
C LEU A 78 18.32 -2.46 6.57
N LEU A 79 18.48 -3.76 6.68
CA LEU A 79 19.06 -4.39 7.88
C LEU A 79 20.56 -4.45 7.69
N THR A 80 21.31 -3.78 8.56
CA THR A 80 22.77 -3.71 8.57
C THR A 80 23.32 -4.26 9.89
N GLU A 81 24.64 -4.38 10.02
CA GLU A 81 25.30 -4.77 11.29
C GLU A 81 25.07 -3.74 12.42
N ASN A 82 24.81 -2.45 12.05
CA ASN A 82 24.65 -1.35 12.97
C ASN A 82 23.20 -0.94 13.20
N GLY A 83 22.23 -1.82 12.89
CA GLY A 83 20.80 -1.57 13.05
C GLY A 83 20.05 -1.51 11.72
N ILE A 84 18.80 -1.04 11.78
CA ILE A 84 17.94 -0.87 10.62
C ILE A 84 18.04 0.57 10.14
N ILE A 85 18.36 0.75 8.84
CA ILE A 85 18.21 2.06 8.18
C ILE A 85 16.83 2.09 7.53
N ALA A 86 16.03 3.09 7.89
CA ALA A 86 14.73 3.35 7.26
C ALA A 86 14.81 4.66 6.47
N ALA A 87 14.43 4.61 5.20
CA ALA A 87 14.52 5.73 4.28
C ALA A 87 13.21 5.89 3.50
N ARG A 88 12.50 7.00 3.72
CA ARG A 88 11.26 7.34 3.02
C ARG A 88 11.59 8.02 1.71
N ASP A 89 10.80 7.73 0.66
CA ASP A 89 11.01 8.37 -0.65
C ASP A 89 11.04 9.91 -0.56
N LYS A 90 11.74 10.54 -1.49
CA LYS A 90 12.05 11.98 -1.44
C LYS A 90 10.83 12.92 -1.36
N LEU A 91 9.66 12.46 -1.78
CA LEU A 91 8.41 13.22 -1.75
C LEU A 91 7.42 12.67 -0.70
N GLY A 92 7.78 11.63 0.04
CA GLY A 92 6.92 11.05 1.08
C GLY A 92 5.69 10.31 0.58
N ARG A 93 5.67 9.85 -0.67
CA ARG A 93 4.51 9.17 -1.29
C ARG A 93 4.15 7.86 -0.61
N THR A 94 5.18 7.11 -0.20
CA THR A 94 5.00 5.87 0.56
C THR A 94 5.45 6.11 2.00
N PRO A 95 4.55 6.00 2.99
CA PRO A 95 4.90 6.26 4.38
C PRO A 95 5.83 5.20 4.94
N ILE A 96 6.65 5.61 5.90
CA ILE A 96 7.30 4.73 6.85
C ILE A 96 6.99 5.28 8.24
N VAL A 97 6.49 4.41 9.10
CA VAL A 97 6.10 4.72 10.48
C VAL A 97 7.00 3.97 11.44
N ILE A 98 7.41 4.63 12.49
CA ILE A 98 8.20 4.08 13.59
C ILE A 98 7.27 3.73 14.74
N GLY A 99 7.36 2.50 15.22
CA GLY A 99 6.71 2.04 16.43
C GLY A 99 7.71 1.86 17.56
N LYS A 100 7.25 2.10 18.79
CA LYS A 100 8.04 1.99 20.01
C LYS A 100 7.31 1.16 21.06
N LYS A 101 8.04 0.32 21.76
CA LYS A 101 7.66 -0.29 23.05
C LYS A 101 8.89 -0.40 23.95
N ASP A 102 8.73 -0.85 25.18
CA ASP A 102 9.85 -0.97 26.11
C ASP A 102 10.97 -1.83 25.55
N GLY A 103 12.16 -1.23 25.43
CA GLY A 103 13.37 -1.88 24.93
C GLY A 103 13.37 -2.23 23.44
N ALA A 104 12.42 -1.72 22.64
CA ALA A 104 12.36 -2.05 21.21
C ALA A 104 11.75 -0.95 20.34
N TYR A 105 12.29 -0.85 19.13
CA TYR A 105 11.74 -0.03 18.04
C TYR A 105 11.48 -0.89 16.80
N ALA A 106 10.50 -0.50 16.01
CA ALA A 106 10.19 -1.17 14.75
C ALA A 106 9.84 -0.14 13.68
N ALA A 107 10.01 -0.51 12.41
CA ALA A 107 9.59 0.29 11.26
C ALA A 107 8.66 -0.53 10.35
N SER A 108 7.64 0.13 9.82
CA SER A 108 6.69 -0.46 8.87
C SER A 108 6.16 0.59 7.91
N SER A 109 5.72 0.17 6.72
CA SER A 109 4.92 1.01 5.84
C SER A 109 3.43 1.01 6.20
N GLU A 110 3.01 0.16 7.14
CA GLU A 110 1.63 -0.05 7.56
C GLU A 110 1.51 0.02 9.08
N SER A 111 0.66 0.89 9.60
CA SER A 111 0.58 1.15 11.05
C SER A 111 -0.23 0.11 11.83
N THR A 112 -1.10 -0.65 11.16
CA THR A 112 -1.96 -1.67 11.78
C THR A 112 -1.18 -2.76 12.52
N CYS A 113 0.05 -3.06 12.08
CA CYS A 113 0.86 -4.08 12.74
C CYS A 113 1.27 -3.72 14.18
N PHE A 114 1.36 -2.45 14.52
CA PHE A 114 1.87 -1.99 15.81
C PHE A 114 0.96 -2.36 16.99
N PRO A 115 -0.35 -2.05 16.99
CA PRO A 115 -1.23 -2.48 18.07
C PRO A 115 -1.26 -4.00 18.28
N ASN A 116 -1.14 -4.79 17.19
CA ASN A 116 -1.14 -6.26 17.28
C ASN A 116 0.12 -6.83 17.96
N LEU A 117 1.18 -6.04 18.08
CA LEU A 117 2.47 -6.41 18.65
C LEU A 117 2.84 -5.59 19.88
N ASP A 118 1.85 -4.89 20.48
CA ASP A 118 1.99 -4.02 21.64
C ASP A 118 2.99 -2.85 21.44
N TYR A 119 3.12 -2.38 20.18
CA TYR A 119 3.83 -1.15 19.88
C TYR A 119 2.87 0.04 19.83
N GLN A 120 3.34 1.17 20.28
CA GLN A 120 2.71 2.47 20.05
C GLN A 120 3.38 3.14 18.83
N ILE A 121 2.62 3.92 18.07
CA ILE A 121 3.19 4.76 17.02
C ILE A 121 4.02 5.85 17.68
N ASP A 122 5.31 5.90 17.36
CA ASP A 122 6.22 6.96 17.81
C ASP A 122 6.13 8.16 16.86
N ARG A 123 6.43 7.97 15.59
CA ARG A 123 6.28 9.00 14.55
C ARG A 123 6.30 8.44 13.13
N TYR A 124 5.86 9.26 12.18
CA TYR A 124 6.11 9.05 10.76
C TYR A 124 7.41 9.74 10.37
N ILE A 125 8.29 9.09 9.63
CA ILE A 125 9.47 9.77 9.08
C ILE A 125 9.07 10.62 7.89
N GLY A 126 9.72 11.78 7.73
CA GLY A 126 9.37 12.77 6.73
C GLY A 126 9.82 12.41 5.31
N PRO A 127 9.43 13.20 4.27
CA PRO A 127 9.84 12.95 2.89
C PRO A 127 11.36 13.05 2.74
N GLY A 128 11.98 12.02 2.16
CA GLY A 128 13.42 11.95 1.99
C GLY A 128 14.22 11.80 3.29
N GLU A 129 13.59 11.65 4.44
CA GLU A 129 14.27 11.43 5.70
C GLU A 129 14.90 10.05 5.75
N ILE A 130 16.10 9.97 6.34
CA ILE A 130 16.82 8.74 6.61
C ILE A 130 17.08 8.63 8.09
N VAL A 131 16.72 7.52 8.71
CA VAL A 131 16.96 7.25 10.13
C VAL A 131 17.64 5.90 10.32
N ARG A 132 18.45 5.79 11.39
CA ARG A 132 18.94 4.53 11.92
C ARG A 132 18.15 4.16 13.16
N ILE A 133 17.72 2.92 13.21
CA ILE A 133 16.91 2.35 14.30
C ILE A 133 17.73 1.26 14.96
N THR A 134 17.90 1.37 16.28
CA THR A 134 18.53 0.37 17.14
C THR A 134 17.62 0.06 18.31
N ALA A 135 18.01 -0.85 19.20
CA ALA A 135 17.29 -1.08 20.45
C ALA A 135 17.28 0.15 21.39
N ASP A 136 18.32 1.00 21.28
CA ASP A 136 18.52 2.16 22.16
C ASP A 136 17.76 3.41 21.68
N GLY A 137 17.38 3.46 20.39
CA GLY A 137 16.66 4.61 19.85
C GLY A 137 16.66 4.74 18.35
N VAL A 138 16.22 5.93 17.92
CA VAL A 138 16.14 6.33 16.50
C VAL A 138 17.01 7.56 16.28
N GLU A 139 18.06 7.38 15.49
CA GLU A 139 18.99 8.44 15.09
C GLU A 139 18.63 8.98 13.71
N GLN A 140 18.53 10.31 13.56
CA GLN A 140 18.32 10.96 12.28
C GLN A 140 19.63 11.11 11.53
N LEU A 141 19.78 10.40 10.40
CA LEU A 141 20.97 10.48 9.54
C LEU A 141 20.83 11.58 8.46
N ARG A 142 19.62 11.82 7.99
CA ARG A 142 19.29 12.86 7.02
C ARG A 142 17.95 13.50 7.38
N LYS A 143 17.91 14.83 7.40
CA LYS A 143 16.69 15.59 7.66
C LYS A 143 15.65 15.42 6.54
N PRO A 144 14.34 15.52 6.82
CA PRO A 144 13.31 15.51 5.79
C PRO A 144 13.42 16.72 4.87
N ASN A 145 12.91 16.54 3.66
CA ASN A 145 12.64 17.64 2.72
C ASN A 145 11.39 18.42 3.18
N GLU A 146 11.24 19.64 2.68
CA GLU A 146 10.08 20.48 2.99
C GLU A 146 8.82 20.04 2.21
N ASP A 147 9.00 19.62 0.95
CA ASP A 147 7.91 19.23 0.07
C ASP A 147 7.44 17.79 0.32
N MET A 148 6.13 17.63 0.55
CA MET A 148 5.50 16.33 0.72
C MET A 148 4.36 16.14 -0.28
N GLN A 149 4.36 15.02 -1.00
CA GLN A 149 3.35 14.63 -1.96
C GLN A 149 2.83 13.23 -1.65
N ILE A 150 2.14 13.09 -0.52
CA ILE A 150 1.56 11.81 -0.12
C ILE A 150 0.46 11.39 -1.11
N CYS A 151 0.38 10.11 -1.40
CA CYS A 151 -0.59 9.57 -2.32
C CYS A 151 -1.93 9.29 -1.62
N SER A 152 -3.01 9.96 -2.03
CA SER A 152 -4.37 9.72 -1.50
C SER A 152 -4.85 8.28 -1.69
N PHE A 153 -4.26 7.55 -2.63
CA PHE A 153 -4.54 6.14 -2.88
C PHE A 153 -4.26 5.23 -1.67
N LEU A 154 -3.41 5.68 -0.74
CA LEU A 154 -3.17 5.02 0.54
C LEU A 154 -4.48 4.85 1.35
N TRP A 155 -5.32 5.89 1.40
CA TRP A 155 -6.59 5.82 2.12
C TRP A 155 -7.70 5.19 1.31
N VAL A 156 -7.81 5.53 0.05
CA VAL A 156 -8.95 5.12 -0.79
C VAL A 156 -8.89 3.63 -1.12
N TYR A 157 -7.71 3.10 -1.41
CA TYR A 157 -7.55 1.74 -1.93
C TYR A 157 -6.62 0.85 -1.10
N TYR A 158 -5.39 1.34 -0.84
CA TYR A 158 -4.29 0.48 -0.37
C TYR A 158 -4.40 0.11 1.10
N GLY A 159 -4.72 1.07 1.97
CA GLY A 159 -4.62 0.95 3.41
C GLY A 159 -5.62 -0.03 4.02
N PHE A 160 -5.21 -0.68 5.08
CA PHE A 160 -6.11 -1.47 5.90
C PHE A 160 -7.03 -0.54 6.73
N PRO A 161 -8.31 -0.88 7.00
CA PRO A 161 -9.26 0.03 7.66
C PRO A 161 -8.78 0.64 8.98
N THR A 162 -8.06 -0.13 9.79
CA THR A 162 -7.54 0.35 11.09
C THR A 162 -6.25 1.13 10.98
N SER A 163 -5.65 1.23 9.79
CA SER A 163 -4.40 1.97 9.58
C SER A 163 -4.58 3.47 9.60
N CYS A 164 -3.51 4.13 10.01
CA CYS A 164 -3.38 5.57 9.89
C CYS A 164 -2.15 5.91 9.05
N TYR A 165 -2.28 6.93 8.21
CA TYR A 165 -1.16 7.56 7.52
C TYR A 165 -1.13 9.03 7.90
N GLU A 166 0.01 9.53 8.35
CA GLU A 166 0.17 10.89 8.90
C GLU A 166 -0.88 11.25 9.96
N GLY A 167 -1.27 10.28 10.79
CA GLY A 167 -2.29 10.47 11.82
C GLY A 167 -3.74 10.41 11.34
N VAL A 168 -3.98 10.25 10.04
CA VAL A 168 -5.34 10.19 9.46
C VAL A 168 -5.74 8.73 9.22
N ASN A 169 -6.85 8.30 9.82
CA ASN A 169 -7.32 6.92 9.75
C ASN A 169 -7.98 6.61 8.40
N VAL A 170 -7.71 5.42 7.87
CA VAL A 170 -8.20 4.95 6.56
C VAL A 170 -9.72 4.82 6.52
N GLU A 171 -10.32 4.15 7.51
CA GLU A 171 -11.78 3.93 7.53
C GLU A 171 -12.54 5.25 7.67
N LYS A 172 -12.02 6.19 8.49
CA LYS A 172 -12.60 7.52 8.63
C LYS A 172 -12.64 8.28 7.30
N VAL A 173 -11.55 8.24 6.52
CA VAL A 173 -11.50 8.88 5.19
C VAL A 173 -12.50 8.24 4.23
N ARG A 174 -12.60 6.91 4.21
CA ARG A 174 -13.57 6.19 3.37
C ARG A 174 -15.00 6.55 3.75
N PHE A 175 -15.30 6.54 5.04
CA PHE A 175 -16.61 6.91 5.57
C PHE A 175 -16.97 8.34 5.18
N ASP A 176 -16.11 9.33 5.45
CA ASP A 176 -16.37 10.74 5.13
C ASP A 176 -16.55 10.97 3.62
N SER A 177 -15.74 10.30 2.80
CA SER A 177 -15.92 10.32 1.34
C SER A 177 -17.29 9.78 0.93
N GLY A 178 -17.73 8.71 1.57
CA GLY A 178 -19.06 8.15 1.38
C GLY A 178 -20.18 9.14 1.75
N VAL A 179 -20.06 9.82 2.88
CA VAL A 179 -21.03 10.84 3.32
C VAL A 179 -21.20 11.94 2.28
N GLU A 180 -20.09 12.49 1.76
CA GLU A 180 -20.13 13.53 0.74
C GLU A 180 -20.73 13.05 -0.59
N MET A 181 -20.41 11.79 -0.99
CA MET A 181 -21.04 11.17 -2.16
C MET A 181 -22.55 11.00 -1.96
N GLY A 182 -22.99 10.52 -0.79
CA GLY A 182 -24.42 10.35 -0.49
C GLY A 182 -25.21 11.65 -0.47
N ARG A 183 -24.60 12.73 0.03
CA ARG A 183 -25.22 14.08 0.05
C ARG A 183 -25.38 14.66 -1.34
N SER A 184 -24.45 14.40 -2.24
CA SER A 184 -24.43 14.97 -3.60
C SER A 184 -25.17 14.11 -4.63
N ASP A 185 -25.48 12.87 -4.34
CA ASP A 185 -26.13 11.95 -5.27
C ASP A 185 -27.65 12.15 -5.27
N ASN A 186 -28.24 12.27 -6.47
CA ASN A 186 -29.68 12.43 -6.68
C ASN A 186 -30.37 11.13 -7.15
N SER A 187 -29.67 10.00 -7.22
CA SER A 187 -30.27 8.73 -7.64
C SER A 187 -31.31 8.25 -6.63
N ASP A 188 -32.36 7.64 -7.16
CA ASP A 188 -33.44 7.03 -6.37
C ASP A 188 -33.09 5.59 -6.02
N VAL A 189 -32.61 5.38 -4.81
CA VAL A 189 -32.12 4.07 -4.31
C VAL A 189 -32.78 3.75 -2.96
N ASP A 190 -33.00 2.45 -2.73
CA ASP A 190 -33.64 1.97 -1.50
C ASP A 190 -32.62 1.67 -0.41
N CYS A 191 -31.39 1.34 -0.76
CA CYS A 191 -30.30 1.10 0.20
C CYS A 191 -28.92 1.16 -0.46
N ALA A 192 -27.91 1.39 0.39
CA ALA A 192 -26.50 1.32 0.03
C ALA A 192 -25.89 -0.02 0.42
N CYS A 193 -24.94 -0.50 -0.36
CA CYS A 193 -24.21 -1.74 -0.18
C CYS A 193 -22.74 -1.55 -0.47
N GLY A 194 -21.84 -2.19 0.27
CA GLY A 194 -20.42 -2.18 0.00
C GLY A 194 -19.95 -3.48 -0.65
N ILE A 195 -19.06 -3.37 -1.63
CA ILE A 195 -18.29 -4.53 -2.08
C ILE A 195 -17.27 -4.86 -0.98
N PRO A 196 -17.32 -6.06 -0.39
CA PRO A 196 -16.44 -6.41 0.71
C PRO A 196 -14.98 -6.58 0.26
N ASP A 197 -13.97 -6.09 1.00
CA ASP A 197 -14.11 -5.38 2.29
C ASP A 197 -13.95 -3.86 2.10
N SER A 198 -13.25 -3.43 1.04
CA SER A 198 -12.81 -2.06 0.79
C SER A 198 -13.95 -1.05 0.57
N GLY A 199 -15.04 -1.46 -0.08
CA GLY A 199 -16.20 -0.60 -0.32
C GLY A 199 -17.13 -0.41 0.88
N VAL A 200 -16.92 -1.15 1.99
CA VAL A 200 -17.85 -1.13 3.13
C VAL A 200 -17.87 0.23 3.83
N GLY A 201 -16.72 0.80 4.15
CA GLY A 201 -16.63 2.11 4.81
C GLY A 201 -17.28 3.23 4.00
N MET A 202 -17.04 3.26 2.69
CA MET A 202 -17.69 4.22 1.78
C MET A 202 -19.19 4.02 1.70
N ALA A 203 -19.68 2.77 1.68
CA ALA A 203 -21.10 2.48 1.63
C ALA A 203 -21.85 2.85 2.92
N LEU A 204 -21.20 2.67 4.07
CA LEU A 204 -21.73 3.12 5.36
C LEU A 204 -21.86 4.65 5.39
N GLY A 205 -20.81 5.35 4.97
CA GLY A 205 -20.84 6.81 4.84
C GLY A 205 -21.88 7.29 3.83
N TYR A 206 -21.99 6.64 2.67
CA TYR A 206 -23.00 6.97 1.67
C TYR A 206 -24.42 6.80 2.22
N ALA A 207 -24.70 5.70 2.92
CA ALA A 207 -25.98 5.44 3.53
C ALA A 207 -26.38 6.57 4.50
N GLU A 208 -25.43 7.03 5.33
CA GLU A 208 -25.63 8.16 6.23
C GLU A 208 -25.89 9.47 5.48
N GLY A 209 -25.03 9.79 4.49
CA GLY A 209 -25.13 11.03 3.71
C GLY A 209 -26.41 11.13 2.88
N LYS A 210 -26.90 10.00 2.35
CA LYS A 210 -28.11 9.87 1.54
C LYS A 210 -29.38 9.74 2.37
N GLY A 211 -29.28 9.30 3.62
CA GLY A 211 -30.44 8.99 4.48
C GLY A 211 -31.15 7.69 4.12
N VAL A 212 -30.43 6.68 3.60
CA VAL A 212 -30.94 5.35 3.27
C VAL A 212 -30.25 4.29 4.13
N PRO A 213 -30.86 3.11 4.36
CA PRO A 213 -30.21 2.05 5.14
C PRO A 213 -28.99 1.45 4.39
N TYR A 214 -28.00 0.99 5.16
CA TYR A 214 -26.96 0.10 4.67
C TYR A 214 -27.42 -1.34 4.74
N HIS A 215 -27.26 -2.10 3.64
CA HIS A 215 -27.54 -3.53 3.60
C HIS A 215 -26.28 -4.32 3.21
N ARG A 216 -26.00 -5.41 3.92
CA ARG A 216 -24.94 -6.34 3.55
C ARG A 216 -25.45 -7.29 2.46
N ALA A 217 -25.54 -6.75 1.26
CA ALA A 217 -26.06 -7.45 0.08
C ALA A 217 -25.11 -8.52 -0.46
N ILE A 218 -23.82 -8.38 -0.20
CA ILE A 218 -22.77 -9.33 -0.60
C ILE A 218 -21.95 -9.71 0.62
N ALA A 219 -21.71 -11.01 0.79
CA ALA A 219 -20.82 -11.55 1.79
C ALA A 219 -19.56 -12.13 1.14
N LYS A 220 -18.39 -11.87 1.72
CA LYS A 220 -17.13 -12.47 1.29
C LYS A 220 -16.97 -13.86 1.90
N TYR A 221 -16.69 -14.83 1.07
CA TYR A 221 -16.34 -16.18 1.48
C TYR A 221 -14.83 -16.34 1.58
N THR A 222 -14.31 -16.27 2.80
CA THR A 222 -12.87 -16.23 3.07
C THR A 222 -12.11 -17.57 3.04
N PRO A 223 -12.73 -18.76 3.21
CA PRO A 223 -11.99 -20.02 3.30
C PRO A 223 -11.26 -20.45 2.02
N THR A 224 -11.63 -19.94 0.86
CA THR A 224 -11.16 -20.51 -0.41
C THR A 224 -9.87 -19.89 -0.96
N TRP A 225 -9.75 -18.56 -1.07
CA TRP A 225 -8.58 -17.92 -1.68
C TRP A 225 -8.35 -16.51 -1.12
N PRO A 226 -7.13 -16.15 -0.69
CA PRO A 226 -6.87 -14.83 -0.11
C PRO A 226 -7.03 -13.70 -1.12
N ARG A 227 -6.68 -13.90 -2.41
CA ARG A 227 -6.77 -12.87 -3.46
C ARG A 227 -7.18 -13.45 -4.81
N SER A 228 -8.17 -12.84 -5.48
CA SER A 228 -8.72 -13.33 -6.75
C SER A 228 -7.81 -13.14 -7.97
N PHE A 229 -6.76 -12.30 -7.87
CA PHE A 229 -5.82 -12.05 -8.98
C PHE A 229 -4.59 -12.95 -8.95
N THR A 230 -4.44 -13.81 -7.94
CA THR A 230 -3.30 -14.73 -7.80
C THR A 230 -3.22 -15.80 -8.90
N PRO A 231 -4.33 -16.38 -9.44
CA PRO A 231 -4.25 -17.30 -10.54
C PRO A 231 -3.80 -16.61 -11.84
N SER A 232 -2.93 -17.28 -12.60
CA SER A 232 -2.42 -16.80 -13.89
C SER A 232 -3.44 -16.82 -15.01
N ASP A 233 -4.39 -17.73 -14.95
CA ASP A 233 -5.44 -17.91 -15.97
C ASP A 233 -6.69 -17.08 -15.70
N GLN A 234 -7.27 -16.48 -16.76
CA GLN A 234 -8.45 -15.62 -16.69
C GLN A 234 -9.71 -16.38 -16.29
N SER A 235 -9.87 -17.62 -16.75
CA SER A 235 -11.03 -18.47 -16.43
C SER A 235 -11.04 -18.82 -14.94
N MET A 236 -9.88 -19.14 -14.38
CA MET A 236 -9.71 -19.43 -12.96
C MET A 236 -9.95 -18.18 -12.12
N ARG A 237 -9.48 -17.00 -12.56
CA ARG A 237 -9.75 -15.72 -11.87
C ARG A 237 -11.25 -15.41 -11.80
N SER A 238 -11.99 -15.61 -12.88
CA SER A 238 -13.44 -15.41 -12.92
C SER A 238 -14.17 -16.40 -12.00
N LEU A 239 -13.74 -17.66 -11.97
CA LEU A 239 -14.29 -18.67 -11.07
C LEU A 239 -14.04 -18.32 -9.59
N VAL A 240 -12.80 -17.95 -9.26
CA VAL A 240 -12.44 -17.53 -7.89
C VAL A 240 -13.21 -16.28 -7.47
N ALA A 241 -13.37 -15.29 -8.35
CA ALA A 241 -14.15 -14.09 -8.07
C ALA A 241 -15.62 -14.43 -7.77
N LYS A 242 -16.22 -15.31 -8.56
CA LYS A 242 -17.60 -15.79 -8.37
C LYS A 242 -17.80 -16.57 -7.08
N MET A 243 -16.83 -17.39 -6.68
CA MET A 243 -16.90 -18.16 -5.43
C MET A 243 -16.65 -17.31 -4.19
N LYS A 244 -15.96 -16.19 -4.34
CA LYS A 244 -15.53 -15.34 -3.21
C LYS A 244 -16.62 -14.39 -2.74
N LEU A 245 -17.51 -13.94 -3.61
CA LEU A 245 -18.54 -12.95 -3.32
C LEU A 245 -19.92 -13.59 -3.47
N ILE A 246 -20.60 -13.81 -2.37
CA ILE A 246 -21.89 -14.50 -2.32
C ILE A 246 -23.01 -13.48 -2.09
N PRO A 247 -23.97 -13.33 -3.03
CA PRO A 247 -25.13 -12.46 -2.87
C PRO A 247 -26.08 -12.98 -1.81
N ASN A 248 -26.57 -12.08 -0.97
CA ASN A 248 -27.63 -12.37 0.00
C ASN A 248 -28.99 -11.99 -0.60
N ARG A 249 -29.67 -12.94 -1.23
CA ARG A 249 -30.94 -12.73 -1.95
C ARG A 249 -32.02 -12.09 -1.04
N ALA A 250 -32.13 -12.49 0.21
CA ALA A 250 -33.09 -11.91 1.13
C ALA A 250 -32.92 -10.40 1.38
N MET A 251 -31.72 -9.87 1.10
CA MET A 251 -31.42 -8.45 1.25
C MET A 251 -31.48 -7.66 -0.07
N LEU A 252 -31.55 -8.37 -1.21
CA LEU A 252 -31.44 -7.79 -2.56
C LEU A 252 -32.79 -7.70 -3.26
N ASP A 253 -33.63 -8.74 -3.14
CA ASP A 253 -34.80 -8.93 -4.01
C ASP A 253 -35.79 -7.75 -3.88
N GLY A 254 -36.18 -7.22 -5.04
CA GLY A 254 -37.14 -6.13 -5.18
C GLY A 254 -36.64 -4.74 -4.79
N LYS A 255 -35.32 -4.54 -4.60
CA LYS A 255 -34.74 -3.26 -4.17
C LYS A 255 -33.85 -2.64 -5.25
N ARG A 256 -33.85 -1.32 -5.28
CA ARG A 256 -32.89 -0.52 -6.05
C ARG A 256 -31.65 -0.31 -5.18
N LEU A 257 -30.56 -0.93 -5.57
CA LEU A 257 -29.33 -0.99 -4.79
C LEU A 257 -28.26 -0.06 -5.37
N LEU A 258 -27.58 0.65 -4.47
CA LEU A 258 -26.34 1.33 -4.82
C LEU A 258 -25.18 0.53 -4.22
N PHE A 259 -24.16 0.25 -5.04
CA PHE A 259 -22.93 -0.40 -4.60
C PHE A 259 -21.76 0.58 -4.58
N CYS A 260 -21.05 0.63 -3.45
CA CYS A 260 -19.77 1.31 -3.34
C CYS A 260 -18.62 0.32 -3.46
N ASP A 261 -17.60 0.72 -4.22
CA ASP A 261 -16.32 0.03 -4.30
C ASP A 261 -15.19 1.07 -4.27
N ASP A 262 -13.97 0.66 -3.97
CA ASP A 262 -12.81 1.56 -3.89
C ASP A 262 -12.26 1.95 -5.26
N SER A 263 -12.44 1.10 -6.28
CA SER A 263 -11.86 1.33 -7.61
C SER A 263 -12.48 0.48 -8.71
N ILE A 264 -12.46 1.01 -9.93
CA ILE A 264 -12.76 0.28 -11.15
C ILE A 264 -11.47 0.13 -11.97
N VAL A 265 -10.80 -1.03 -11.85
CA VAL A 265 -9.53 -1.28 -12.55
C VAL A 265 -9.75 -1.82 -13.96
N ARG A 266 -10.48 -2.93 -14.10
CA ARG A 266 -10.80 -3.59 -15.38
C ARG A 266 -12.30 -3.79 -15.59
N GLY A 267 -13.12 -3.38 -14.65
CA GLY A 267 -14.58 -3.56 -14.68
C GLY A 267 -15.07 -5.03 -14.63
N THR A 268 -14.18 -6.02 -14.63
CA THR A 268 -14.54 -7.44 -14.64
C THR A 268 -15.33 -7.81 -13.39
N GLN A 269 -14.84 -7.43 -12.22
CA GLN A 269 -15.50 -7.74 -10.95
C GLN A 269 -16.88 -7.06 -10.86
N LEU A 270 -16.98 -5.80 -11.28
CA LEU A 270 -18.23 -5.06 -11.31
C LEU A 270 -19.24 -5.71 -12.25
N ARG A 271 -18.82 -6.01 -13.50
CA ARG A 271 -19.67 -6.66 -14.50
C ARG A 271 -20.17 -8.05 -14.06
N ASP A 272 -19.28 -8.86 -13.46
CA ASP A 272 -19.61 -10.21 -13.03
C ASP A 272 -20.52 -10.18 -11.79
N ASN A 273 -20.34 -9.23 -10.88
CA ASN A 273 -21.22 -9.02 -9.73
C ASN A 273 -22.60 -8.55 -10.18
N VAL A 274 -22.70 -7.58 -11.10
CA VAL A 274 -23.98 -7.10 -11.62
C VAL A 274 -24.77 -8.26 -12.26
N LYS A 275 -24.14 -9.11 -13.08
CA LYS A 275 -24.80 -10.28 -13.68
C LYS A 275 -25.33 -11.30 -12.69
N VAL A 276 -24.72 -11.40 -11.52
CA VAL A 276 -25.19 -12.34 -10.46
C VAL A 276 -26.33 -11.73 -9.64
N LEU A 277 -26.46 -10.39 -9.66
CA LEU A 277 -27.48 -9.66 -8.91
C LEU A 277 -28.80 -9.52 -9.69
N TYR A 278 -28.76 -9.59 -11.02
CA TYR A 278 -29.91 -9.69 -11.91
C TYR A 278 -30.30 -11.16 -12.14
#